data_1bb7240b10cfe7d4fdbe6805bb962ff5
#
_entry.id   1bb7240b10cfe7d4fdbe6805bb962ff5
#
_cell.length_a   1.000
_cell.length_b   1.000
_cell.length_c   1.000
_cell.angle_alpha   90.00
_cell.angle_beta   90.00
_cell.angle_gamma   90.00
#
_symmetry.space_group_name_H-M   'P 1'
#
loop_
_entity.id
_entity.type
_entity.pdbx_description
1 polymer ?
#
loop_
_entity_poly.entity_id
_entity_poly.type
_entity_poly.pdbx_seq_one_letter_code
_entity_poly.pdbx_strand_id
1 'polypeptide(L)'
;MGENPLKVGIVGSRIYENRKKIKEFIFKLKTEKGLDTIIVSGGASKGADFYAKKYALELGLQYEEYPPAHKAHNLYCPLHERNYGKPYSVKNFFARNKQIAIHSEYVVAF
;
A
#
# COMPACT_ATOMS: atom_id res chain seq x y z
N MET A 1 11.76 -6.97 20.74
CA MET A 1 11.40 -7.88 20.92
C MET A 1 10.01 -8.15 20.88
N GLY A 2 9.32 -8.66 20.18
CA GLY A 2 7.93 -8.96 20.15
C GLY A 2 7.02 -7.85 19.69
N GLU A 3 7.54 -6.72 19.33
CA GLU A 3 6.69 -5.68 18.81
C GLU A 3 6.39 -5.98 17.35
N ASN A 4 5.13 -5.84 16.97
CA ASN A 4 4.75 -6.04 15.60
C ASN A 4 5.26 -4.89 14.74
N PRO A 5 5.64 -5.16 13.49
CA PRO A 5 5.99 -4.08 12.56
C PRO A 5 4.84 -3.09 12.41
N LEU A 6 5.18 -1.81 12.28
CA LEU A 6 4.18 -0.78 12.03
C LEU A 6 3.72 -0.86 10.58
N LYS A 7 2.43 -1.02 10.35
CA LYS A 7 1.85 -1.03 9.00
C LYS A 7 1.13 0.28 8.74
N VAL A 8 1.56 0.99 7.71
CA VAL A 8 1.00 2.29 7.34
C VAL A 8 0.41 2.20 5.94
N GLY A 9 -0.90 2.36 5.85
CA GLY A 9 -1.59 2.39 4.56
C GLY A 9 -1.48 3.76 3.92
N ILE A 10 -1.13 3.79 2.63
CA ILE A 10 -1.12 5.00 1.84
C ILE A 10 -2.14 4.85 0.73
N VAL A 11 -3.11 5.74 0.72
CA VAL A 11 -4.17 5.76 -0.28
C VAL A 11 -4.26 7.14 -0.90
N GLY A 12 -4.92 7.26 -2.04
CA GLY A 12 -5.11 8.56 -2.65
C GLY A 12 -5.52 8.47 -4.10
N SER A 13 -5.58 9.63 -4.72
CA SER A 13 -6.05 9.76 -6.09
C SER A 13 -5.05 9.20 -7.10
N ARG A 14 -5.58 8.62 -8.18
CA ARG A 14 -4.77 8.19 -9.32
C ARG A 14 -4.15 9.36 -10.08
N ILE A 15 -4.69 10.57 -9.88
CA ILE A 15 -4.17 11.77 -10.52
C ILE A 15 -3.24 12.56 -9.61
N TYR A 16 -2.92 12.03 -8.43
CA TYR A 16 -2.02 12.70 -7.50
C TYR A 16 -0.61 12.73 -8.10
N GLU A 17 -0.02 13.91 -8.22
CA GLU A 17 1.26 14.10 -8.87
C GLU A 17 2.39 14.56 -7.94
N ASN A 18 2.11 14.93 -6.72
CA ASN A 18 3.13 15.42 -5.80
C ASN A 18 3.93 14.28 -5.16
N ARG A 19 4.73 13.60 -6.00
CA ARG A 19 5.55 12.47 -5.57
C ARG A 19 6.53 12.82 -4.46
N LYS A 20 7.02 14.06 -4.47
CA LYS A 20 7.99 14.52 -3.47
C LYS A 20 7.40 14.45 -2.06
N LYS A 21 6.15 14.83 -1.91
CA LYS A 21 5.47 14.81 -0.61
C LYS A 21 5.32 13.38 -0.08
N ILE A 22 5.00 12.43 -0.95
CA ILE A 22 4.91 11.02 -0.56
C ILE A 22 6.30 10.49 -0.21
N LYS A 23 7.32 10.81 -0.99
CA LYS A 23 8.69 10.39 -0.71
C LYS A 23 9.17 10.91 0.64
N GLU A 24 8.91 12.18 0.93
CA GLU A 24 9.28 12.78 2.20
C GLU A 24 8.58 12.12 3.37
N PHE A 25 7.29 11.80 3.22
CA PHE A 25 6.52 11.12 4.24
C PHE A 25 7.10 9.74 4.55
N ILE A 26 7.41 8.95 3.51
CA ILE A 26 7.96 7.60 3.69
C ILE A 26 9.36 7.67 4.29
N PHE A 27 10.18 8.63 3.85
CA PHE A 27 11.51 8.84 4.41
C PHE A 27 11.43 9.17 5.90
N LYS A 28 10.49 10.03 6.27
CA LYS A 28 10.25 10.38 7.66
C LYS A 28 9.85 9.17 8.50
N LEU A 29 8.98 8.34 7.98
CA LEU A 29 8.58 7.09 8.65
C LEU A 29 9.80 6.19 8.86
N LYS A 30 10.62 6.02 7.84
CA LYS A 30 11.82 5.20 7.94
C LYS A 30 12.75 5.72 9.02
N THR A 31 12.95 7.04 9.07
CA THR A 31 13.82 7.67 10.05
C THR A 31 13.30 7.54 11.47
N GLU A 32 11.99 7.71 11.66
CA GLU A 32 11.37 7.70 12.99
C GLU A 32 11.04 6.30 13.50
N LYS A 33 10.62 5.40 12.62
CA LYS A 33 10.08 4.09 12.99
C LYS A 33 10.98 2.92 12.57
N GLY A 34 11.96 3.17 11.72
CA GLY A 34 12.93 2.15 11.32
C GLY A 34 12.49 1.30 10.14
N LEU A 35 13.36 0.35 9.77
CA LEU A 35 13.19 -0.50 8.60
C LEU A 35 12.09 -1.56 8.77
N ASP A 36 11.57 -1.74 9.98
CA ASP A 36 10.48 -2.69 10.21
C ASP A 36 9.13 -2.13 9.77
N THR A 37 9.10 -0.85 9.39
CA THR A 37 7.87 -0.25 8.89
C THR A 37 7.47 -0.89 7.57
N ILE A 38 6.18 -1.22 7.44
CA ILE A 38 5.63 -1.81 6.22
C ILE A 38 4.68 -0.80 5.60
N ILE A 39 4.91 -0.46 4.34
CA ILE A 39 4.00 0.42 3.59
C ILE A 39 2.97 -0.46 2.90
N VAL A 40 1.70 -0.12 3.06
CA VAL A 40 0.58 -0.86 2.50
C VAL A 40 -0.15 0.03 1.50
N SER A 41 -0.40 -0.45 0.30
CA SER A 41 -1.19 0.30 -0.68
C SER A 41 -2.03 -0.61 -1.56
N GLY A 42 -2.80 0.00 -2.46
CA GLY A 42 -3.68 -0.75 -3.34
C GLY A 42 -3.08 -1.16 -4.68
N GLY A 43 -1.88 -0.71 -4.98
CA GLY A 43 -1.18 -1.14 -6.18
C GLY A 43 -1.68 -0.54 -7.49
N ALA A 44 -2.34 0.61 -7.47
CA ALA A 44 -2.71 1.28 -8.72
C ALA A 44 -1.45 1.65 -9.50
N SER A 45 -1.57 1.67 -10.82
CA SER A 45 -0.42 1.91 -11.70
C SER A 45 0.00 3.37 -11.81
N LYS A 46 -0.71 4.27 -11.16
CA LYS A 46 -0.36 5.70 -11.13
C LYS A 46 -0.95 6.37 -9.90
N GLY A 47 -0.50 7.59 -9.62
CA GLY A 47 -0.97 8.37 -8.49
C GLY A 47 -0.36 7.96 -7.18
N ALA A 48 -1.07 8.20 -6.09
CA ALA A 48 -0.54 7.99 -4.74
C ALA A 48 -0.09 6.56 -4.49
N ASP A 49 -0.86 5.56 -4.93
CA ASP A 49 -0.50 4.15 -4.76
C ASP A 49 0.82 3.80 -5.46
N PHE A 50 0.99 4.30 -6.68
CA PHE A 50 2.20 4.05 -7.45
C PHE A 50 3.42 4.63 -6.75
N TYR A 51 3.32 5.87 -6.27
CA TYR A 51 4.43 6.51 -5.59
C TYR A 51 4.71 5.87 -4.22
N ALA A 52 3.68 5.41 -3.52
CA ALA A 52 3.86 4.70 -2.26
C ALA A 52 4.70 3.44 -2.45
N LYS A 53 4.37 2.65 -3.46
CA LYS A 53 5.13 1.43 -3.80
C LYS A 53 6.56 1.77 -4.20
N LYS A 54 6.70 2.73 -5.12
CA LYS A 54 8.01 3.12 -5.65
C LYS A 54 8.96 3.52 -4.53
N TYR A 55 8.52 4.42 -3.67
CA TYR A 55 9.42 4.97 -2.65
C TYR A 55 9.60 4.03 -1.44
N ALA A 56 8.60 3.20 -1.13
CA ALA A 56 8.81 2.17 -0.12
C ALA A 56 9.95 1.23 -0.53
N LEU A 57 9.91 0.74 -1.76
CA LEU A 57 10.93 -0.17 -2.28
C LEU A 57 12.28 0.53 -2.46
N GLU A 58 12.27 1.77 -2.96
CA GLU A 58 13.49 2.54 -3.16
C GLU A 58 14.20 2.84 -1.85
N LEU A 59 13.46 3.10 -0.79
CA LEU A 59 14.01 3.40 0.53
C LEU A 59 14.26 2.17 1.39
N GLY A 60 14.02 0.97 0.85
CA GLY A 60 14.33 -0.28 1.54
C GLY A 60 13.32 -0.72 2.58
N LEU A 61 12.12 -0.14 2.60
CA LEU A 61 11.05 -0.58 3.49
C LEU A 61 10.32 -1.78 2.90
N GLN A 62 9.69 -2.55 3.76
CA GLN A 62 8.80 -3.62 3.33
C GLN A 62 7.53 -3.02 2.73
N TYR A 63 6.95 -3.73 1.77
CA TYR A 63 5.78 -3.26 1.05
C TYR A 63 4.76 -4.40 0.90
N GLU A 64 3.49 -4.10 1.20
CA GLU A 64 2.38 -5.02 1.00
C GLU A 64 1.33 -4.36 0.11
N GLU A 65 0.72 -5.17 -0.75
CA GLU A 65 -0.23 -4.68 -1.73
C GLU A 65 -1.56 -5.42 -1.65
N TYR A 66 -2.64 -4.68 -1.69
CA TYR A 66 -3.99 -5.23 -1.75
C TYR A 66 -4.68 -4.71 -3.01
N PRO A 67 -4.42 -5.32 -4.17
CA PRO A 67 -5.12 -4.91 -5.39
C PRO A 67 -6.59 -5.31 -5.32
N PRO A 68 -7.45 -4.69 -6.14
CA PRO A 68 -8.83 -5.12 -6.21
C PRO A 68 -8.91 -6.55 -6.77
N ALA A 69 -9.96 -7.28 -6.42
CA ALA A 69 -10.05 -8.72 -6.72
C ALA A 69 -10.02 -9.05 -8.21
N HIS A 70 -10.31 -8.10 -9.09
CA HIS A 70 -10.25 -8.34 -10.54
C HIS A 70 -8.85 -8.17 -11.13
N LYS A 71 -7.87 -7.78 -10.33
CA LYS A 71 -6.47 -7.71 -10.76
C LYS A 71 -5.74 -9.00 -10.43
N ALA A 72 -4.56 -9.17 -11.01
CA ALA A 72 -3.76 -10.36 -10.77
C ALA A 72 -3.01 -10.26 -9.44
N HIS A 73 -2.76 -11.42 -8.87
CA HIS A 73 -1.90 -11.55 -7.69
C HIS A 73 -0.45 -11.22 -8.04
N ASN A 74 0.30 -10.69 -7.10
CA ASN A 74 1.74 -10.51 -7.25
C ASN A 74 2.44 -10.84 -5.92
N LEU A 75 3.77 -10.79 -5.94
CA LEU A 75 4.57 -11.21 -4.79
C LEU A 75 4.40 -10.35 -3.54
N TYR A 76 3.84 -9.17 -3.69
CA TYR A 76 3.62 -8.26 -2.55
C TYR A 76 2.25 -8.47 -1.89
N CYS A 77 1.38 -9.31 -2.46
CA CYS A 77 0.05 -9.55 -1.91
C CYS A 77 0.13 -10.50 -0.73
N PRO A 78 -0.29 -10.09 0.48
CA PRO A 78 -0.31 -11.01 1.62
C PRO A 78 -1.42 -12.04 1.54
N LEU A 79 -2.47 -11.78 0.76
CA LEU A 79 -3.58 -12.72 0.60
C LEU A 79 -3.26 -13.72 -0.49
N HIS A 80 -3.89 -14.91 -0.39
CA HIS A 80 -3.67 -15.99 -1.34
C HIS A 80 -4.14 -15.60 -2.75
N GLU A 81 -3.46 -16.11 -3.78
CA GLU A 81 -3.77 -15.79 -5.17
C GLU A 81 -5.20 -16.13 -5.59
N ARG A 82 -5.85 -17.09 -4.91
CA ARG A 82 -7.25 -17.43 -5.19
C ARG A 82 -8.22 -16.27 -4.97
N ASN A 83 -7.79 -15.22 -4.29
CA ASN A 83 -8.62 -14.04 -4.05
C ASN A 83 -8.62 -13.06 -5.23
N TYR A 84 -7.82 -13.35 -6.25
CA TYR A 84 -7.59 -12.42 -7.36
C TYR A 84 -7.99 -13.04 -8.70
N GLY A 85 -7.97 -12.25 -9.75
CA GLY A 85 -8.38 -12.72 -11.06
C GLY A 85 -9.88 -12.90 -11.22
N LYS A 86 -10.67 -12.26 -10.37
CA LYS A 86 -12.12 -12.35 -10.38
C LYS A 86 -12.72 -11.43 -11.45
N PRO A 87 -14.00 -11.61 -11.81
CA PRO A 87 -14.67 -10.68 -12.72
C PRO A 87 -14.64 -9.25 -12.17
N TYR A 88 -14.59 -8.29 -13.08
CA TYR A 88 -14.59 -6.88 -12.69
C TYR A 88 -15.90 -6.52 -11.98
N SER A 89 -15.75 -5.75 -10.90
CA SER A 89 -16.88 -5.12 -10.22
C SER A 89 -16.34 -3.90 -9.47
N VAL A 90 -17.10 -2.81 -9.46
CA VAL A 90 -16.74 -1.62 -8.70
C VAL A 90 -16.65 -1.93 -7.20
N LYS A 91 -17.40 -2.93 -6.73
CA LYS A 91 -17.36 -3.36 -5.34
C LYS A 91 -15.98 -3.87 -4.93
N ASN A 92 -15.19 -4.35 -5.89
CA ASN A 92 -13.84 -4.84 -5.60
C ASN A 92 -12.92 -3.73 -5.06
N PHE A 93 -13.13 -2.50 -5.50
CA PHE A 93 -12.36 -1.36 -5.00
C PHE A 93 -12.69 -1.06 -3.52
N PHE A 94 -13.98 -1.13 -3.18
CA PHE A 94 -14.40 -0.91 -1.79
C PHE A 94 -13.91 -2.02 -0.87
N ALA A 95 -13.98 -3.27 -1.34
CA ALA A 95 -13.47 -4.41 -0.58
C ALA A 95 -11.97 -4.29 -0.35
N ARG A 96 -11.20 -3.86 -1.37
CA ARG A 96 -9.77 -3.64 -1.25
C ARG A 96 -9.45 -2.53 -0.26
N ASN A 97 -10.18 -1.43 -0.31
CA ASN A 97 -9.98 -0.32 0.64
C ASN A 97 -10.21 -0.76 2.07
N LYS A 98 -11.20 -1.62 2.30
CA LYS A 98 -11.45 -2.20 3.61
C LYS A 98 -10.30 -3.09 4.07
N GLN A 99 -9.72 -3.87 3.16
CA GLN A 99 -8.54 -4.70 3.47
C GLN A 99 -7.37 -3.84 3.92
N ILE A 100 -7.11 -2.72 3.23
CA ILE A 100 -6.05 -1.79 3.62
C ILE A 100 -6.30 -1.25 5.02
N ALA A 101 -7.53 -0.83 5.30
CA ALA A 101 -7.89 -0.27 6.61
C ALA A 101 -7.73 -1.30 7.73
N ILE A 102 -8.16 -2.54 7.50
CA ILE A 102 -8.07 -3.60 8.51
C ILE A 102 -6.62 -3.98 8.79
N HIS A 103 -5.76 -3.99 7.77
CA HIS A 103 -4.39 -4.47 7.91
C HIS A 103 -3.37 -3.34 8.16
N SER A 104 -3.84 -2.11 8.36
CA SER A 104 -2.95 -0.97 8.63
C SER A 104 -3.27 -0.35 9.97
N GLU A 105 -2.26 0.10 10.68
CA GLU A 105 -2.44 0.79 11.96
C GLU A 105 -2.79 2.24 11.74
N TYR A 106 -2.25 2.84 10.66
CA TYR A 106 -2.64 4.17 10.20
C TYR A 106 -2.94 4.08 8.72
N VAL A 107 -3.86 4.93 8.25
CA VAL A 107 -4.10 5.13 6.83
C VAL A 107 -3.97 6.62 6.56
N VAL A 108 -3.09 6.98 5.62
CA VAL A 108 -2.83 8.36 5.25
C VAL A 108 -3.29 8.57 3.81
N ALA A 109 -4.09 9.59 3.58
CA ALA A 109 -4.60 9.91 2.24
C ALA A 109 -3.83 11.08 1.63
N PHE A 110 -3.51 10.94 0.36
CA PHE A 110 -2.85 11.99 -0.42
C PHE A 110 -3.69 12.46 -1.59
#